data_24c01cd09dafc55ed6d2deeccb8578fc
#
_entry.id   24c01cd09dafc55ed6d2deeccb8578fc
#
_cell.length_a   1.000
_cell.length_b   1.000
_cell.length_c   1.000
_cell.angle_alpha   90.00
_cell.angle_beta   90.00
_cell.angle_gamma   90.00
#
_symmetry.space_group_name_H-M   'P 1'
#
loop_
_entity.id
_entity.type
_entity.pdbx_description
1 polymer ?
#
loop_
_entity_poly.entity_id
_entity_poly.type
_entity_poly.pdbx_seq_one_letter_code
_entity_poly.pdbx_strand_id
1 'polypeptide(L)'
;GEVNFWVAFAVFFPAVTGIEVGISMSGDLRNPSKSIPLGTLAAILVSSVVYLFGAYWLATHAQPRDLIADTLIMERIARWPAFIMAGVWAASLSSALGSILAAPRTLQALSFDKVLPRFLSAQIGSETEPRAAVITTSLIALFMIWIGDLNFVAPIITMFFLNTYGMVNLTAGIERLIRNPSFRPQISIPWLFSLLGALGCYGAMFLVNWIATLXXXAFPC
;
A
#
# COMPACT_ATOMS: atom_id res chain seq x y z
N GLY A 1 -5.17 -14.10 24.68
CA GLY A 1 -5.83 -14.92 23.64
C GLY A 1 -4.86 -15.20 22.50
N GLU A 2 -5.05 -16.31 21.82
CA GLU A 2 -4.24 -16.65 20.66
C GLU A 2 -4.51 -15.64 19.54
N VAL A 3 -3.47 -14.99 19.05
CA VAL A 3 -3.59 -14.07 17.93
C VAL A 3 -3.80 -14.91 16.65
N ASN A 4 -4.96 -14.76 16.04
CA ASN A 4 -5.24 -15.42 14.78
C ASN A 4 -4.29 -14.89 13.71
N PHE A 5 -3.74 -15.79 12.88
CA PHE A 5 -2.86 -15.45 11.75
C PHE A 5 -3.45 -14.31 10.90
N TRP A 6 -4.75 -14.34 10.63
CA TRP A 6 -5.38 -13.33 9.75
C TRP A 6 -5.45 -11.95 10.40
N VAL A 7 -5.57 -11.89 11.73
CA VAL A 7 -5.49 -10.61 12.47
C VAL A 7 -4.07 -10.05 12.39
N ALA A 8 -3.06 -10.90 12.62
CA ALA A 8 -1.65 -10.50 12.50
C ALA A 8 -1.34 -10.04 11.07
N PHE A 9 -1.82 -10.79 10.07
CA PHE A 9 -1.68 -10.45 8.65
C PHE A 9 -2.29 -9.07 8.35
N ALA A 10 -3.52 -8.81 8.82
CA ALA A 10 -4.23 -7.55 8.56
C ALA A 10 -3.50 -6.33 9.15
N VAL A 11 -2.83 -6.51 10.29
CA VAL A 11 -2.06 -5.42 10.93
C VAL A 11 -0.69 -5.25 10.25
N PHE A 12 -0.05 -6.35 9.86
CA PHE A 12 1.30 -6.31 9.26
C PHE A 12 1.28 -5.92 7.78
N PHE A 13 0.25 -6.31 7.03
CA PHE A 13 0.22 -6.17 5.56
C PHE A 13 0.52 -4.75 5.07
N PRO A 14 0.01 -3.67 5.70
CA PRO A 14 0.34 -2.30 5.24
C PRO A 14 1.84 -2.01 5.23
N ALA A 15 2.64 -2.68 6.06
CA ALA A 15 4.09 -2.47 6.11
C ALA A 15 4.80 -2.88 4.81
N VAL A 16 4.19 -3.79 4.03
CA VAL A 16 4.76 -4.30 2.76
C VAL A 16 4.05 -3.73 1.52
N THR A 17 3.23 -2.68 1.69
CA THR A 17 2.49 -2.00 0.62
C THR A 17 3.17 -0.69 0.23
N GLY A 18 2.58 0.05 -0.73
CA GLY A 18 3.03 1.38 -1.10
C GLY A 18 3.68 1.49 -2.48
N ILE A 19 3.61 0.44 -3.30
CA ILE A 19 4.15 0.46 -4.67
C ILE A 19 3.44 1.52 -5.53
N GLU A 20 2.22 1.88 -5.18
CA GLU A 20 1.40 2.88 -5.87
C GLU A 20 2.04 4.27 -5.87
N VAL A 21 2.82 4.60 -4.83
CA VAL A 21 3.53 5.88 -4.75
C VAL A 21 4.47 6.03 -5.96
N GLY A 22 5.22 4.98 -6.30
CA GLY A 22 6.09 4.98 -7.47
C GLY A 22 5.31 5.14 -8.78
N ILE A 23 4.14 4.52 -8.87
CA ILE A 23 3.27 4.60 -10.05
C ILE A 23 2.70 6.03 -10.19
N SER A 24 2.23 6.63 -9.09
CA SER A 24 1.66 7.99 -9.09
C SER A 24 2.68 9.06 -9.50
N MET A 25 3.97 8.77 -9.36
CA MET A 25 5.06 9.66 -9.76
C MET A 25 5.64 9.32 -11.14
N SER A 26 4.93 8.52 -11.94
CA SER A 26 5.39 8.06 -13.27
C SER A 26 5.68 9.24 -14.23
N GLY A 27 4.97 10.35 -14.10
CA GLY A 27 5.17 11.55 -14.91
C GLY A 27 6.55 12.21 -14.71
N ASP A 28 7.17 11.99 -13.57
CA ASP A 28 8.48 12.56 -13.23
C ASP A 28 9.63 11.67 -13.70
N LEU A 29 9.33 10.46 -14.24
CA LEU A 29 10.34 9.50 -14.66
C LEU A 29 10.69 9.66 -16.14
N ARG A 30 11.99 9.62 -16.45
CA ARG A 30 12.50 9.71 -17.84
C ARG A 30 12.02 8.53 -18.70
N ASN A 31 11.86 7.34 -18.11
CA ASN A 31 11.44 6.14 -18.83
C ASN A 31 10.58 5.24 -17.92
N PRO A 32 9.32 5.66 -17.66
CA PRO A 32 8.47 4.95 -16.67
C PRO A 32 8.18 3.49 -17.03
N SER A 33 8.05 3.18 -18.32
CA SER A 33 7.73 1.81 -18.77
C SER A 33 8.79 0.77 -18.39
N LYS A 34 10.05 1.20 -18.22
CA LYS A 34 11.14 0.33 -17.73
C LYS A 34 11.42 0.51 -16.24
N SER A 35 11.45 1.79 -15.81
CA SER A 35 11.84 2.12 -14.43
C SER A 35 10.86 1.60 -13.40
N ILE A 36 9.55 1.67 -13.68
CA ILE A 36 8.53 1.21 -12.72
C ILE A 36 8.63 -0.31 -12.50
N PRO A 37 8.56 -1.18 -13.53
CA PRO A 37 8.63 -2.62 -13.28
C PRO A 37 9.95 -3.05 -12.61
N LEU A 38 11.08 -2.54 -13.08
CA LEU A 38 12.38 -2.93 -12.52
C LEU A 38 12.55 -2.41 -11.10
N GLY A 39 12.19 -1.16 -10.85
CA GLY A 39 12.27 -0.55 -9.52
C GLY A 39 11.36 -1.26 -8.51
N THR A 40 10.13 -1.55 -8.93
CA THR A 40 9.16 -2.25 -8.08
C THR A 40 9.64 -3.66 -7.72
N LEU A 41 10.11 -4.43 -8.72
CA LEU A 41 10.61 -5.79 -8.47
C LEU A 41 11.86 -5.76 -7.58
N ALA A 42 12.78 -4.83 -7.82
CA ALA A 42 13.97 -4.67 -6.98
C ALA A 42 13.58 -4.31 -5.54
N ALA A 43 12.65 -3.36 -5.38
CA ALA A 43 12.18 -2.95 -4.05
C ALA A 43 11.53 -4.13 -3.32
N ILE A 44 10.67 -4.91 -3.99
CA ILE A 44 10.00 -6.08 -3.41
C ILE A 44 11.05 -7.11 -2.96
N LEU A 45 12.03 -7.42 -3.81
CA LEU A 45 13.07 -8.42 -3.48
C LEU A 45 13.91 -7.97 -2.28
N VAL A 46 14.39 -6.72 -2.31
CA VAL A 46 15.23 -6.19 -1.22
C VAL A 46 14.42 -6.14 0.09
N SER A 47 13.22 -5.58 0.06
CA SER A 47 12.40 -5.48 1.27
C SER A 47 12.01 -6.86 1.82
N SER A 48 11.72 -7.83 0.94
CA SER A 48 11.41 -9.21 1.36
C SER A 48 12.58 -9.83 2.14
N VAL A 49 13.81 -9.66 1.64
CA VAL A 49 15.01 -10.15 2.35
C VAL A 49 15.13 -9.48 3.73
N VAL A 50 14.93 -8.15 3.78
CA VAL A 50 15.02 -7.40 5.04
C VAL A 50 13.96 -7.87 6.04
N TYR A 51 12.71 -8.03 5.60
CA TYR A 51 11.60 -8.46 6.47
C TYR A 51 11.80 -9.90 6.97
N LEU A 52 12.20 -10.82 6.08
CA LEU A 52 12.45 -12.21 6.48
C LEU A 52 13.63 -12.30 7.47
N PHE A 53 14.70 -11.54 7.20
CA PHE A 53 15.84 -11.47 8.12
C PHE A 53 15.40 -10.88 9.47
N GLY A 54 14.64 -9.79 9.46
CA GLY A 54 14.14 -9.15 10.67
C GLY A 54 13.27 -10.09 11.51
N ALA A 55 12.34 -10.82 10.83
CA ALA A 55 11.49 -11.80 11.51
C ALA A 55 12.32 -12.94 12.14
N TYR A 56 13.28 -13.48 11.38
CA TYR A 56 14.18 -14.51 11.88
C TYR A 56 15.00 -14.00 13.07
N TRP A 57 15.56 -12.79 12.96
CA TRP A 57 16.38 -12.19 14.00
C TRP A 57 15.57 -11.97 15.28
N LEU A 58 14.34 -11.43 15.18
CA LEU A 58 13.45 -11.24 16.32
C LEU A 58 13.09 -12.58 16.97
N ALA A 59 12.78 -13.59 16.16
CA ALA A 59 12.41 -14.92 16.67
C ALA A 59 13.56 -15.60 17.45
N THR A 60 14.80 -15.25 17.13
CA THR A 60 15.97 -15.87 17.79
C THR A 60 16.53 -15.03 18.95
N HIS A 61 16.20 -13.75 19.06
CA HIS A 61 16.79 -12.83 20.05
C HIS A 61 15.79 -12.26 21.05
N ALA A 62 14.49 -12.52 20.88
CA ALA A 62 13.45 -12.01 21.79
C ALA A 62 12.52 -13.15 22.22
N GLN A 63 12.02 -13.06 23.46
CA GLN A 63 11.04 -14.04 23.94
C GLN A 63 9.63 -13.69 23.37
N PRO A 64 8.80 -14.70 23.10
CA PRO A 64 7.44 -14.44 22.57
C PRO A 64 6.61 -13.49 23.43
N ARG A 65 6.77 -13.52 24.74
CA ARG A 65 6.08 -12.62 25.68
C ARG A 65 6.48 -11.16 25.44
N ASP A 66 7.78 -10.92 25.24
CA ASP A 66 8.32 -9.58 25.04
C ASP A 66 7.86 -9.01 23.68
N LEU A 67 7.81 -9.86 22.66
CA LEU A 67 7.32 -9.47 21.31
C LEU A 67 5.87 -8.99 21.34
N ILE A 68 5.05 -9.55 22.23
CA ILE A 68 3.64 -9.17 22.37
C ILE A 68 3.48 -7.94 23.28
N ALA A 69 4.28 -7.86 24.36
CA ALA A 69 4.14 -6.84 25.38
C ALA A 69 4.81 -5.51 25.05
N ASP A 70 5.85 -5.54 24.20
CA ASP A 70 6.71 -4.38 23.95
C ASP A 70 6.80 -4.07 22.46
N THR A 71 6.12 -3.04 22.02
CA THR A 71 6.11 -2.59 20.62
C THR A 71 7.48 -2.03 20.17
N LEU A 72 8.33 -1.67 21.10
CA LEU A 72 9.68 -1.13 20.82
C LEU A 72 10.78 -2.13 21.18
N ILE A 73 10.47 -3.44 21.17
CA ILE A 73 11.41 -4.50 21.52
C ILE A 73 12.74 -4.40 20.75
N MET A 74 12.69 -4.00 19.46
CA MET A 74 13.91 -3.84 18.66
C MET A 74 14.85 -2.79 19.25
N GLU A 75 14.31 -1.68 19.75
CA GLU A 75 15.10 -0.65 20.45
C GLU A 75 15.78 -1.23 21.69
N ARG A 76 15.01 -1.99 22.47
CA ARG A 76 15.48 -2.54 23.75
C ARG A 76 16.60 -3.57 23.57
N ILE A 77 16.53 -4.43 22.55
CA ILE A 77 17.54 -5.48 22.33
C ILE A 77 18.67 -5.04 21.40
N ALA A 78 18.56 -3.85 20.81
CA ALA A 78 19.59 -3.32 19.91
C ALA A 78 20.84 -2.88 20.70
N ARG A 79 22.02 -3.13 20.15
CA ARG A 79 23.27 -2.63 20.71
C ARG A 79 23.31 -1.09 20.74
N TRP A 80 22.68 -0.47 19.75
CA TRP A 80 22.61 0.99 19.64
C TRP A 80 21.16 1.44 19.36
N PRO A 81 20.35 1.62 20.43
CA PRO A 81 18.94 1.97 20.32
C PRO A 81 18.66 3.21 19.45
N ALA A 82 19.53 4.22 19.53
CA ALA A 82 19.36 5.47 18.79
C ALA A 82 19.26 5.27 17.27
N PHE A 83 19.98 4.28 16.71
CA PHE A 83 19.90 3.98 15.28
C PHE A 83 18.55 3.35 14.91
N ILE A 84 17.97 2.53 15.79
CA ILE A 84 16.64 1.95 15.58
C ILE A 84 15.60 3.10 15.55
N MET A 85 15.63 3.99 16.53
CA MET A 85 14.71 5.13 16.59
C MET A 85 14.88 6.06 15.39
N ALA A 86 16.12 6.37 15.00
CA ALA A 86 16.38 7.18 13.80
C ALA A 86 15.82 6.50 12.55
N GLY A 87 15.95 5.18 12.43
CA GLY A 87 15.38 4.39 11.33
C GLY A 87 13.87 4.45 11.31
N VAL A 88 13.21 4.28 12.45
CA VAL A 88 11.75 4.38 12.59
C VAL A 88 11.25 5.77 12.14
N TRP A 89 11.90 6.83 12.64
CA TRP A 89 11.54 8.21 12.25
C TRP A 89 11.74 8.44 10.75
N ALA A 90 12.89 8.01 10.21
CA ALA A 90 13.20 8.18 8.79
C ALA A 90 12.20 7.44 7.90
N ALA A 91 11.90 6.18 8.23
CA ALA A 91 10.95 5.35 7.47
C ALA A 91 9.53 5.94 7.52
N SER A 92 9.07 6.35 8.72
CA SER A 92 7.73 6.92 8.91
C SER A 92 7.59 8.24 8.15
N LEU A 93 8.58 9.13 8.25
CA LEU A 93 8.58 10.41 7.54
C LEU A 93 8.62 10.21 6.03
N SER A 94 9.45 9.29 5.54
CA SER A 94 9.55 8.98 4.11
C SER A 94 8.20 8.47 3.57
N SER A 95 7.56 7.54 4.29
CA SER A 95 6.26 7.00 3.91
C SER A 95 5.17 8.06 3.92
N ALA A 96 5.16 8.91 4.96
CA ALA A 96 4.19 10.02 5.07
C ALA A 96 4.35 11.02 3.91
N LEU A 97 5.59 11.40 3.60
CA LEU A 97 5.87 12.33 2.49
C LEU A 97 5.43 11.74 1.16
N GLY A 98 5.75 10.47 0.91
CA GLY A 98 5.30 9.77 -0.30
C GLY A 98 3.78 9.80 -0.45
N SER A 99 3.06 9.48 0.62
CA SER A 99 1.59 9.45 0.62
C SER A 99 0.98 10.84 0.43
N ILE A 100 1.54 11.87 1.09
CA ILE A 100 1.08 13.26 0.97
C ILE A 100 1.22 13.76 -0.47
N LEU A 101 2.27 13.32 -1.18
CA LEU A 101 2.48 13.70 -2.57
C LEU A 101 1.62 12.89 -3.54
N ALA A 102 1.43 11.59 -3.28
CA ALA A 102 0.71 10.67 -4.17
C ALA A 102 -0.81 10.84 -4.11
N ALA A 103 -1.39 10.96 -2.91
CA ALA A 103 -2.83 10.94 -2.71
C ALA A 103 -3.58 12.05 -3.46
N PRO A 104 -3.14 13.33 -3.41
CA PRO A 104 -3.83 14.38 -4.17
C PRO A 104 -3.76 14.18 -5.69
N ARG A 105 -2.65 13.67 -6.20
CA ARG A 105 -2.48 13.40 -7.63
C ARG A 105 -3.45 12.30 -8.11
N THR A 106 -3.62 11.26 -7.32
CA THR A 106 -4.58 10.19 -7.59
C THR A 106 -6.01 10.72 -7.57
N LEU A 107 -6.34 11.52 -6.56
CA LEU A 107 -7.67 12.13 -6.41
C LEU A 107 -7.98 13.05 -7.59
N GLN A 108 -7.00 13.83 -8.02
CA GLN A 108 -7.11 14.70 -9.20
C GLN A 108 -7.34 13.91 -10.48
N ALA A 109 -6.59 12.81 -10.68
CA ALA A 109 -6.72 11.95 -11.86
C ALA A 109 -8.13 11.35 -11.94
N LEU A 110 -8.66 10.84 -10.82
CA LEU A 110 -10.03 10.30 -10.76
C LEU A 110 -11.09 11.37 -11.06
N SER A 111 -10.81 12.62 -10.68
CA SER A 111 -11.71 13.74 -11.00
C SER A 111 -11.66 14.10 -12.49
N PHE A 112 -10.48 14.05 -13.13
CA PHE A 112 -10.37 14.23 -14.59
C PHE A 112 -11.11 13.13 -15.36
N ASP A 113 -11.06 11.91 -14.84
CA ASP A 113 -11.77 10.76 -15.43
C ASP A 113 -13.28 10.76 -15.13
N LYS A 114 -13.78 11.80 -14.43
CA LYS A 114 -15.19 12.00 -14.06
C LYS A 114 -15.74 10.94 -13.10
N VAL A 115 -14.86 10.20 -12.43
CA VAL A 115 -15.23 9.26 -11.36
C VAL A 115 -15.59 10.03 -10.09
N LEU A 116 -14.88 11.15 -9.85
CA LEU A 116 -15.09 12.03 -8.70
C LEU A 116 -15.52 13.42 -9.14
N PRO A 117 -16.14 14.21 -8.23
CA PRO A 117 -16.61 15.56 -8.55
C PRO A 117 -15.51 16.46 -9.11
N ARG A 118 -15.86 17.26 -10.13
CA ARG A 118 -14.90 18.11 -10.88
C ARG A 118 -14.17 19.15 -10.04
N PHE A 119 -14.71 19.55 -8.88
CA PHE A 119 -14.01 20.54 -8.05
C PHE A 119 -12.65 20.01 -7.53
N LEU A 120 -12.49 18.69 -7.43
CA LEU A 120 -11.23 18.07 -6.98
C LEU A 120 -10.11 18.18 -8.02
N SER A 121 -10.45 18.37 -9.30
CA SER A 121 -9.46 18.63 -10.33
C SER A 121 -9.17 20.13 -10.51
N ALA A 122 -9.89 21.00 -9.79
CA ALA A 122 -9.76 22.44 -9.94
C ALA A 122 -8.38 22.92 -9.51
N GLN A 123 -7.71 23.56 -10.46
CA GLN A 123 -6.44 24.28 -10.22
C GLN A 123 -6.82 25.71 -9.85
N ILE A 124 -6.47 26.14 -8.66
CA ILE A 124 -6.77 27.49 -8.17
C ILE A 124 -5.54 28.36 -8.41
N GLY A 125 -5.63 29.27 -9.37
CA GLY A 125 -4.53 30.16 -9.74
C GLY A 125 -3.68 29.59 -10.89
N SER A 126 -2.48 30.12 -11.04
CA SER A 126 -1.53 29.78 -12.11
C SER A 126 -0.67 28.56 -11.78
N GLU A 127 -0.88 27.92 -10.65
CA GLU A 127 -0.06 26.81 -10.19
C GLU A 127 -0.64 25.47 -10.66
N THR A 128 0.25 24.53 -10.93
CA THR A 128 -0.09 23.20 -11.45
C THR A 128 -0.61 22.24 -10.38
N GLU A 129 -0.63 22.67 -9.11
CA GLU A 129 -0.99 21.80 -8.00
C GLU A 129 -2.51 21.78 -7.73
N PRO A 130 -3.10 20.57 -7.50
CA PRO A 130 -4.54 20.44 -7.26
C PRO A 130 -4.89 20.78 -5.80
N ARG A 131 -5.01 22.07 -5.48
CA ARG A 131 -5.23 22.54 -4.10
C ARG A 131 -6.46 21.91 -3.43
N ALA A 132 -7.56 21.77 -4.18
CA ALA A 132 -8.77 21.14 -3.63
C ALA A 132 -8.52 19.67 -3.23
N ALA A 133 -7.79 18.92 -4.06
CA ALA A 133 -7.42 17.53 -3.76
C ALA A 133 -6.47 17.47 -2.55
N VAL A 134 -5.50 18.39 -2.47
CA VAL A 134 -4.56 18.47 -1.33
C VAL A 134 -5.33 18.72 -0.02
N ILE A 135 -6.24 19.70 -0.01
CA ILE A 135 -7.04 20.01 1.18
C ILE A 135 -7.88 18.78 1.58
N THR A 136 -8.54 18.14 0.61
CA THR A 136 -9.40 16.98 0.87
C THR A 136 -8.59 15.82 1.47
N THR A 137 -7.47 15.46 0.86
CA THR A 137 -6.62 14.36 1.36
C THR A 137 -6.02 14.68 2.72
N SER A 138 -5.65 15.95 2.94
CA SER A 138 -5.12 16.41 4.25
C SER A 138 -6.18 16.31 5.35
N LEU A 139 -7.42 16.69 5.06
CA LEU A 139 -8.52 16.58 6.02
C LEU A 139 -8.79 15.11 6.39
N ILE A 140 -8.77 14.22 5.39
CA ILE A 140 -8.95 12.78 5.62
C ILE A 140 -7.79 12.26 6.51
N ALA A 141 -6.56 12.64 6.19
CA ALA A 141 -5.38 12.23 6.97
C ALA A 141 -5.47 12.72 8.42
N LEU A 142 -5.83 13.99 8.62
CA LEU A 142 -6.01 14.57 9.97
C LEU A 142 -7.10 13.84 10.76
N PHE A 143 -8.21 13.50 10.09
CA PHE A 143 -9.29 12.74 10.73
C PHE A 143 -8.81 11.35 11.16
N MET A 144 -8.03 10.65 10.32
CA MET A 144 -7.48 9.34 10.66
C MET A 144 -6.46 9.44 11.81
N ILE A 145 -5.63 10.49 11.82
CA ILE A 145 -4.68 10.77 12.93
C ILE A 145 -5.46 11.03 14.23
N TRP A 146 -6.58 11.75 14.15
CA TRP A 146 -7.40 12.06 15.31
C TRP A 146 -8.02 10.79 15.95
N ILE A 147 -8.36 9.79 15.15
CA ILE A 147 -8.81 8.47 15.66
C ILE A 147 -7.68 7.83 16.48
N GLY A 148 -6.43 7.91 16.02
CA GLY A 148 -5.23 7.63 16.80
C GLY A 148 -4.93 6.16 17.12
N ASP A 149 -5.73 5.20 16.64
CA ASP A 149 -5.50 3.79 16.93
C ASP A 149 -5.02 3.04 15.68
N LEU A 150 -3.74 2.69 15.67
CA LEU A 150 -3.12 1.97 14.57
C LEU A 150 -3.76 0.58 14.35
N ASN A 151 -4.14 -0.10 15.43
CA ASN A 151 -4.76 -1.44 15.33
C ASN A 151 -6.17 -1.36 14.72
N PHE A 152 -6.81 -0.20 14.80
CA PHE A 152 -8.10 0.05 14.14
C PHE A 152 -7.88 0.44 12.67
N VAL A 153 -6.90 1.30 12.40
CA VAL A 153 -6.67 1.86 11.05
C VAL A 153 -6.01 0.84 10.11
N ALA A 154 -5.05 0.04 10.60
CA ALA A 154 -4.27 -0.86 9.75
C ALA A 154 -5.12 -1.91 9.02
N PRO A 155 -6.09 -2.60 9.66
CA PRO A 155 -6.95 -3.54 8.92
C PRO A 155 -7.80 -2.87 7.84
N ILE A 156 -8.25 -1.64 8.06
CA ILE A 156 -9.01 -0.87 7.05
C ILE A 156 -8.13 -0.62 5.83
N ILE A 157 -6.91 -0.12 6.07
CA ILE A 157 -5.93 0.13 5.00
C ILE A 157 -5.62 -1.18 4.25
N THR A 158 -5.44 -2.30 4.97
CA THR A 158 -5.19 -3.62 4.39
C THR A 158 -6.29 -4.01 3.40
N MET A 159 -7.57 -3.80 3.77
CA MET A 159 -8.70 -4.14 2.90
C MET A 159 -8.67 -3.31 1.62
N PHE A 160 -8.37 -2.01 1.71
CA PHE A 160 -8.27 -1.14 0.53
C PHE A 160 -7.11 -1.56 -0.38
N PHE A 161 -5.92 -1.84 0.18
CA PHE A 161 -4.77 -2.28 -0.61
C PHE A 161 -5.03 -3.63 -1.30
N LEU A 162 -5.61 -4.60 -0.57
CA LEU A 162 -5.92 -5.91 -1.14
C LEU A 162 -6.95 -5.78 -2.28
N ASN A 163 -7.96 -4.90 -2.12
CA ASN A 163 -8.93 -4.63 -3.18
C ASN A 163 -8.23 -4.02 -4.41
N THR A 164 -7.40 -3.01 -4.21
CA THR A 164 -6.65 -2.34 -5.29
C THR A 164 -5.78 -3.36 -6.04
N TYR A 165 -4.98 -4.14 -5.29
CA TYR A 165 -4.12 -5.16 -5.91
C TYR A 165 -4.93 -6.25 -6.59
N GLY A 166 -6.06 -6.66 -5.99
CA GLY A 166 -6.98 -7.63 -6.59
C GLY A 166 -7.53 -7.14 -7.91
N MET A 167 -8.00 -5.89 -7.96
CA MET A 167 -8.54 -5.27 -9.19
C MET A 167 -7.47 -5.09 -10.26
N VAL A 168 -6.28 -4.63 -9.91
CA VAL A 168 -5.17 -4.48 -10.87
C VAL A 168 -4.80 -5.84 -11.49
N ASN A 169 -4.70 -6.87 -10.65
CA ASN A 169 -4.40 -8.22 -11.12
C ASN A 169 -5.54 -8.79 -11.97
N LEU A 170 -6.78 -8.60 -11.56
CA LEU A 170 -7.96 -9.06 -12.30
C LEU A 170 -8.01 -8.40 -13.69
N THR A 171 -7.86 -7.08 -13.72
CA THR A 171 -7.88 -6.31 -14.97
C THR A 171 -6.75 -6.77 -15.91
N ALA A 172 -5.51 -6.89 -15.40
CA ALA A 172 -4.37 -7.35 -16.18
C ALA A 172 -4.59 -8.78 -16.71
N GLY A 173 -5.18 -9.66 -15.91
CA GLY A 173 -5.51 -11.03 -16.31
C GLY A 173 -6.54 -11.08 -17.43
N ILE A 174 -7.62 -10.29 -17.29
CA ILE A 174 -8.70 -10.22 -18.29
C ILE A 174 -8.17 -9.59 -19.59
N GLU A 175 -7.46 -8.45 -19.54
CA GLU A 175 -6.90 -7.77 -20.71
C GLU A 175 -6.03 -8.71 -21.53
N ARG A 176 -5.28 -9.55 -20.85
CA ARG A 176 -4.42 -10.53 -21.49
C ARG A 176 -5.22 -11.72 -22.07
N LEU A 177 -6.24 -12.18 -21.33
CA LEU A 177 -7.10 -13.29 -21.75
C LEU A 177 -7.85 -12.96 -23.06
N ILE A 178 -8.38 -11.72 -23.15
CA ILE A 178 -9.10 -11.24 -24.34
C ILE A 178 -8.15 -10.76 -25.46
N ARG A 179 -6.83 -10.81 -25.20
CA ARG A 179 -5.78 -10.38 -26.15
C ARG A 179 -5.98 -8.96 -26.67
N ASN A 180 -6.29 -8.03 -25.75
CA ASN A 180 -6.49 -6.63 -26.12
C ASN A 180 -5.22 -6.05 -26.78
N PRO A 181 -5.28 -5.58 -28.04
CA PRO A 181 -4.10 -5.09 -28.76
C PRO A 181 -3.48 -3.84 -28.14
N SER A 182 -4.23 -3.10 -27.32
CA SER A 182 -3.73 -1.93 -26.61
C SER A 182 -2.91 -2.29 -25.37
N PHE A 183 -3.07 -3.52 -24.85
CA PHE A 183 -2.37 -3.99 -23.65
C PHE A 183 -1.00 -4.56 -24.02
N ARG A 184 0.05 -3.73 -23.90
CA ARG A 184 1.41 -4.09 -24.31
C ARG A 184 2.41 -3.97 -23.16
N PRO A 185 2.33 -4.88 -22.16
CA PRO A 185 3.25 -4.82 -21.02
C PRO A 185 4.69 -5.14 -21.43
N GLN A 186 5.66 -4.47 -20.82
CA GLN A 186 7.09 -4.70 -21.06
C GLN A 186 7.53 -6.09 -20.57
N ILE A 187 6.94 -6.57 -19.47
CA ILE A 187 7.21 -7.89 -18.93
C ILE A 187 5.97 -8.77 -19.18
N SER A 188 6.19 -9.85 -19.91
CA SER A 188 5.10 -10.76 -20.30
C SER A 188 4.92 -11.86 -19.24
N ILE A 189 3.86 -11.76 -18.46
CA ILE A 189 3.49 -12.76 -17.45
C ILE A 189 2.20 -13.45 -17.92
N PRO A 190 2.10 -14.79 -17.90
CA PRO A 190 0.86 -15.46 -18.29
C PRO A 190 -0.36 -14.97 -17.48
N TRP A 191 -1.51 -14.87 -18.15
CA TRP A 191 -2.76 -14.37 -17.54
C TRP A 191 -3.15 -15.13 -16.27
N LEU A 192 -2.79 -16.42 -16.21
CA LEU A 192 -3.09 -17.28 -15.07
C LEU A 192 -2.50 -16.74 -13.76
N PHE A 193 -1.24 -16.24 -13.80
CA PHE A 193 -0.60 -15.69 -12.59
C PHE A 193 -1.32 -14.43 -12.09
N SER A 194 -1.79 -13.60 -13.02
CA SER A 194 -2.58 -12.42 -12.65
C SER A 194 -3.90 -12.82 -12.01
N LEU A 195 -4.61 -13.78 -12.58
CA LEU A 195 -5.87 -14.27 -11.98
C LEU A 195 -5.63 -14.95 -10.63
N LEU A 196 -4.55 -15.71 -10.48
CA LEU A 196 -4.17 -16.29 -9.17
C LEU A 196 -3.86 -15.20 -8.15
N GLY A 197 -3.19 -14.11 -8.58
CA GLY A 197 -2.95 -12.93 -7.74
C GLY A 197 -4.25 -12.30 -7.27
N ALA A 198 -5.21 -12.11 -8.20
CA ALA A 198 -6.54 -11.58 -7.87
C ALA A 198 -7.26 -12.47 -6.85
N LEU A 199 -7.28 -13.79 -7.11
CA LEU A 199 -7.89 -14.78 -6.21
C LEU A 199 -7.23 -14.76 -4.84
N GLY A 200 -5.91 -14.63 -4.79
CA GLY A 200 -5.15 -14.51 -3.55
C GLY A 200 -5.55 -13.28 -2.74
N CYS A 201 -5.65 -12.12 -3.41
CA CYS A 201 -6.06 -10.87 -2.76
C CYS A 201 -7.49 -10.97 -2.19
N TYR A 202 -8.46 -11.38 -3.00
CA TYR A 202 -9.85 -11.49 -2.55
C TYR A 202 -10.02 -12.62 -1.52
N GLY A 203 -9.28 -13.71 -1.67
CA GLY A 203 -9.26 -14.79 -0.67
C GLY A 203 -8.75 -14.29 0.68
N ALA A 204 -7.64 -13.56 0.67
CA ALA A 204 -7.09 -12.96 1.89
C ALA A 204 -8.07 -11.97 2.53
N MET A 205 -8.73 -11.12 1.71
CA MET A 205 -9.77 -10.20 2.20
C MET A 205 -10.88 -10.93 2.93
N PHE A 206 -11.37 -12.04 2.34
CA PHE A 206 -12.43 -12.85 2.91
C PHE A 206 -12.01 -13.45 4.27
N LEU A 207 -10.77 -13.89 4.36
CA LEU A 207 -10.24 -14.54 5.57
C LEU A 207 -9.91 -13.51 6.67
N VAL A 208 -9.60 -12.28 6.29
CA VAL A 208 -9.40 -11.15 7.23
C VAL A 208 -10.76 -10.68 7.79
N ASN A 209 -11.70 -10.35 6.90
CA ASN A 209 -13.03 -9.87 7.31
C ASN A 209 -14.00 -10.01 6.14
N TRP A 210 -14.82 -11.06 6.17
CA TRP A 210 -15.76 -11.37 5.09
C TRP A 210 -16.83 -10.28 4.90
N ILE A 211 -17.27 -9.64 5.98
CA ILE A 211 -18.29 -8.57 5.93
C ILE A 211 -17.71 -7.35 5.20
N ALA A 212 -16.51 -6.91 5.59
CA ALA A 212 -15.83 -5.80 4.94
C ALA A 212 -15.53 -6.11 3.46
N THR A 213 -15.25 -7.36 3.15
CA THR A 213 -14.99 -7.80 1.76
C THR A 213 -16.23 -7.62 0.89
N LEU A 214 -17.39 -8.04 1.38
CA LEU A 214 -18.67 -7.80 0.68
C LEU A 214 -18.93 -6.31 0.46
N UNK A 215 -18.52 -5.65 1.30
CA UNK A 215 -18.73 -4.28 1.21
C UNK A 215 -17.82 -3.63 0.25
N UNK A 216 -16.65 -4.05 0.19
CA UNK A 216 -15.72 -3.57 -0.66
C UNK A 216 -15.84 -4.06 -2.02
N UNK A 217 -16.40 -5.07 -2.15
CA UNK A 217 -16.69 -5.62 -3.36
C UNK A 217 -17.91 -5.08 -3.95
N ALA A 218 -18.94 -4.69 -3.28
CA ALA A 218 -20.18 -4.06 -3.72
C ALA A 218 -19.97 -2.62 -4.26
N PHE A 219 -18.90 -1.98 -3.82
CA PHE A 219 -18.53 -0.64 -4.30
C PHE A 219 -17.18 -0.72 -5.03
N PRO A 220 -17.16 -1.27 -6.23
CA PRO A 220 -15.92 -1.30 -7.01
C PRO A 220 -15.48 0.13 -7.34
N CYS A 221 -14.25 0.48 -7.01
CA CYS A 221 -13.66 1.79 -7.29
C CYS A 221 -13.37 1.98 -8.78
#